data_deb8e468fdcbb637533ac7473219c7a5
#
_entry.id   deb8e468fdcbb637533ac7473219c7a5
#
_cell.length_a   1.000
_cell.length_b   1.000
_cell.length_c   1.000
_cell.angle_alpha   90.00
_cell.angle_beta   90.00
_cell.angle_gamma   90.00
#
_symmetry.space_group_name_H-M   'P 1'
#
loop_
_entity.id
_entity.type
_entity.pdbx_description
1 polymer ?
#
loop_
_entity_poly.entity_id
_entity_poly.type
_entity_poly.pdbx_seq_one_letter_code
_entity_poly.pdbx_strand_id
1 'polypeptide(L)'
;MFIKKMCTFFCLLACVLFFIQPAWAENPGSNDTPWEKFNVNLGYFISHTNTDFRIGSGLGVDVNVEDLLGLNATNSVFRVDASWRFTENRRHRLDFTWFSYHRDGSNTIGQDIEYEDNNGNIITIPAGSQVASTFDLDIYKAAYSYSFFQDKRIDLAASIGLYVMPSDIDLDASGLVDVNEKENFTAPLPTFGLRADFAITPKWFIRSGFEIFYLEIKEFRGTIVGSNVALEYLPWKHVGFGLGFNSFNLDIQANG
;
A
#
# COMPACT_ATOMS: atom_id res chain seq x y z
N MET A 1 1.63 -24.84 -11.96
CA MET A 1 1.37 -23.59 -12.70
C MET A 1 2.01 -22.45 -11.94
N PHE A 2 2.94 -21.73 -12.54
CA PHE A 2 3.76 -20.74 -11.82
C PHE A 2 3.23 -19.34 -12.12
N ILE A 3 2.74 -18.65 -11.11
CA ILE A 3 2.43 -17.24 -11.23
C ILE A 3 3.51 -16.48 -10.45
N LYS A 4 4.45 -15.86 -11.17
CA LYS A 4 5.38 -14.90 -10.59
C LYS A 4 4.72 -13.54 -10.66
N LYS A 5 4.24 -13.03 -9.54
CA LYS A 5 3.62 -11.71 -9.46
C LYS A 5 4.67 -10.71 -8.98
N MET A 6 5.03 -9.77 -9.83
CA MET A 6 5.81 -8.61 -9.44
C MET A 6 4.92 -7.38 -9.62
N CYS A 7 4.48 -6.80 -8.53
CA CYS A 7 3.71 -5.56 -8.54
C CYS A 7 4.59 -4.44 -7.99
N THR A 8 5.05 -3.55 -8.87
CA THR A 8 5.82 -2.37 -8.47
C THR A 8 4.88 -1.17 -8.43
N PHE A 9 4.54 -0.72 -7.21
CA PHE A 9 3.77 0.49 -7.00
C PHE A 9 4.71 1.69 -6.93
N PHE A 10 4.70 2.54 -7.94
CA PHE A 10 5.39 3.82 -7.91
C PHE A 10 4.35 4.92 -7.65
N CYS A 11 4.25 5.40 -6.42
CA CYS A 11 3.36 6.50 -6.06
C CYS A 11 4.09 7.82 -6.09
N LEU A 12 3.82 8.65 -7.09
CA LEU A 12 4.24 10.04 -7.14
C LEU A 12 3.12 10.89 -6.54
N LEU A 13 3.41 11.57 -5.41
CA LEU A 13 2.40 12.09 -4.51
C LEU A 13 2.41 13.62 -4.45
N ALA A 14 1.26 14.24 -4.75
CA ALA A 14 0.90 15.51 -4.13
C ALA A 14 -0.26 15.23 -3.17
N CYS A 15 0.05 14.92 -1.90
CA CYS A 15 -0.96 14.79 -0.85
C CYS A 15 -1.20 16.15 -0.20
N VAL A 16 -2.43 16.62 -0.23
CA VAL A 16 -2.87 17.63 0.73
C VAL A 16 -3.37 16.86 1.95
N LEU A 17 -2.52 16.73 2.96
CA LEU A 17 -2.87 16.09 4.23
C LEU A 17 -3.51 17.13 5.14
N PHE A 18 -4.72 16.87 5.62
CA PHE A 18 -5.35 17.60 6.69
C PHE A 18 -5.11 16.85 8.00
N PHE A 19 -4.44 17.52 8.95
CA PHE A 19 -4.23 16.98 10.28
C PHE A 19 -5.30 17.51 11.23
N ILE A 20 -6.05 16.61 11.84
CA ILE A 20 -6.99 16.94 12.91
C ILE A 20 -6.46 16.31 14.20
N GLN A 21 -5.98 17.15 15.12
CA GLN A 21 -5.60 16.70 16.45
C GLN A 21 -6.73 17.02 17.43
N PRO A 22 -7.39 16.02 18.04
CA PRO A 22 -8.40 16.29 19.06
C PRO A 22 -7.76 16.98 20.28
N ALA A 23 -8.42 18.02 20.75
CA ALA A 23 -8.02 18.78 21.93
C ALA A 23 -8.33 17.98 23.21
N TRP A 24 -7.54 16.97 23.54
CA TRP A 24 -7.53 16.43 24.90
C TRP A 24 -6.61 17.33 25.71
N ALA A 25 -7.17 17.89 26.82
CA ALA A 25 -6.51 18.84 27.68
C ALA A 25 -5.11 18.37 28.08
N GLU A 26 -4.07 18.97 27.48
CA GLU A 26 -2.72 18.85 27.98
C GLU A 26 -2.60 19.64 29.29
N ASN A 27 -2.21 18.95 30.36
CA ASN A 27 -1.75 19.60 31.59
C ASN A 27 -0.56 20.50 31.25
N PRO A 28 -0.56 21.80 31.60
CA PRO A 28 0.53 22.72 31.30
C PRO A 28 1.72 22.51 32.25
N GLY A 29 2.27 21.30 32.28
CA GLY A 29 3.36 20.95 33.20
C GLY A 29 4.22 19.78 32.79
N SER A 30 3.92 19.07 31.72
CA SER A 30 4.67 17.86 31.35
C SER A 30 5.24 17.93 29.93
N ASN A 31 6.55 18.03 29.86
CA ASN A 31 7.41 17.77 28.71
C ASN A 31 7.10 18.54 27.41
N ASP A 32 7.86 19.59 27.18
CA ASP A 32 8.03 20.35 25.93
C ASP A 32 8.54 19.46 24.78
N THR A 33 7.82 18.39 24.46
CA THR A 33 8.14 17.52 23.33
C THR A 33 7.28 17.89 22.12
N PRO A 34 7.83 18.01 20.91
CA PRO A 34 7.08 18.32 19.71
C PRO A 34 6.25 17.12 19.20
N TRP A 35 6.42 15.95 19.83
CA TRP A 35 5.78 14.70 19.39
C TRP A 35 4.36 14.61 19.92
N GLU A 36 3.38 14.62 19.03
CA GLU A 36 1.96 14.58 19.34
C GLU A 36 1.58 13.26 20.02
N LYS A 37 0.62 13.32 20.97
CA LYS A 37 0.07 12.12 21.60
C LYS A 37 -0.85 11.33 20.66
N PHE A 38 -1.64 12.06 19.87
CA PHE A 38 -2.57 11.51 18.89
C PHE A 38 -2.54 12.33 17.62
N ASN A 39 -2.55 11.68 16.47
CA ASN A 39 -2.57 12.32 15.16
C ASN A 39 -3.49 11.52 14.22
N VAL A 40 -4.28 12.24 13.42
CA VAL A 40 -5.05 11.67 12.31
C VAL A 40 -4.75 12.47 11.06
N ASN A 41 -4.37 11.78 9.99
CA ASN A 41 -4.11 12.34 8.69
C ASN A 41 -5.15 11.85 7.70
N LEU A 42 -5.76 12.76 6.98
CA LEU A 42 -6.60 12.46 5.84
C LEU A 42 -5.85 12.92 4.60
N GLY A 43 -5.62 12.01 3.68
CA GLY A 43 -4.83 12.26 2.49
C GLY A 43 -5.57 11.88 1.23
N TYR A 44 -5.23 12.56 0.15
CA TYR A 44 -5.63 12.21 -1.20
C TYR A 44 -4.37 12.16 -2.05
N PHE A 45 -4.12 11.04 -2.71
CA PHE A 45 -2.92 10.87 -3.49
C PHE A 45 -3.18 10.32 -4.89
N ILE A 46 -2.31 10.69 -5.82
CA ILE A 46 -2.30 10.12 -7.16
C ILE A 46 -1.32 8.96 -7.14
N SER A 47 -1.81 7.77 -7.44
CA SER A 47 -1.01 6.56 -7.53
C SER A 47 -0.74 6.22 -8.98
N HIS A 48 0.49 5.85 -9.29
CA HIS A 48 0.83 5.22 -10.56
C HIS A 48 1.25 3.77 -10.28
N THR A 49 0.57 2.84 -10.92
CA THR A 49 0.72 1.39 -10.70
C THR A 49 1.25 0.76 -11.96
N ASN A 50 2.22 -0.13 -11.82
CA ASN A 50 2.70 -1.00 -12.89
C ASN A 50 2.70 -2.44 -12.35
N THR A 51 1.92 -3.31 -12.99
CA THR A 51 1.69 -4.69 -12.53
C THR A 51 2.11 -5.65 -13.62
N ASP A 52 3.17 -6.43 -13.36
CA ASP A 52 3.64 -7.44 -14.28
C ASP A 52 3.33 -8.83 -13.74
N PHE A 53 2.71 -9.66 -14.57
CA PHE A 53 2.51 -11.09 -14.30
C PHE A 53 3.36 -11.91 -15.23
N ARG A 54 3.94 -12.99 -14.71
CA ARG A 54 4.56 -14.02 -15.56
C ARG A 54 3.59 -15.17 -15.77
N ILE A 55 3.23 -15.39 -17.03
CA ILE A 55 2.37 -16.48 -17.45
C ILE A 55 3.23 -17.58 -18.08
N GLY A 56 3.04 -18.83 -17.65
CA GLY A 56 3.73 -20.01 -18.17
C GLY A 56 4.83 -20.55 -17.27
N SER A 57 5.23 -21.81 -17.52
CA SER A 57 6.34 -22.49 -16.84
C SER A 57 7.67 -22.29 -17.58
N GLY A 58 8.77 -22.21 -16.86
CA GLY A 58 10.12 -22.04 -17.45
C GLY A 58 10.45 -20.62 -17.89
N LEU A 59 10.63 -20.34 -19.18
CA LEU A 59 10.91 -19.04 -19.77
C LEU A 59 9.65 -18.19 -20.00
N GLY A 60 8.63 -18.31 -19.13
CA GLY A 60 7.34 -17.62 -19.28
C GLY A 60 7.44 -16.15 -19.68
N VAL A 61 6.43 -15.63 -20.34
CA VAL A 61 6.35 -14.25 -20.81
C VAL A 61 5.87 -13.35 -19.68
N ASP A 62 6.60 -12.27 -19.42
CA ASP A 62 6.12 -11.20 -18.53
C ASP A 62 5.07 -10.39 -19.29
N VAL A 63 3.88 -10.28 -18.72
CA VAL A 63 2.75 -9.54 -19.30
C VAL A 63 2.38 -8.41 -18.36
N ASN A 64 2.35 -7.20 -18.92
CA ASN A 64 1.85 -6.05 -18.19
C ASN A 64 0.31 -6.09 -18.14
N VAL A 65 -0.23 -6.06 -16.93
CA VAL A 65 -1.67 -6.22 -16.69
C VAL A 65 -2.46 -5.00 -17.15
N GLU A 66 -1.89 -3.82 -16.96
CA GLU A 66 -2.49 -2.57 -17.39
C GLU A 66 -2.67 -2.57 -18.92
N ASP A 67 -1.65 -3.02 -19.66
CA ASP A 67 -1.69 -3.11 -21.12
C ASP A 67 -2.62 -4.25 -21.59
N LEU A 68 -2.59 -5.40 -20.91
CA LEU A 68 -3.38 -6.56 -21.32
C LEU A 68 -4.86 -6.39 -21.03
N LEU A 69 -5.21 -5.95 -19.82
CA LEU A 69 -6.59 -5.83 -19.35
C LEU A 69 -7.16 -4.41 -19.51
N GLY A 70 -6.35 -3.43 -19.94
CA GLY A 70 -6.75 -2.04 -20.10
C GLY A 70 -7.00 -1.33 -18.78
N LEU A 71 -6.44 -1.83 -17.67
CA LEU A 71 -6.62 -1.21 -16.36
C LEU A 71 -5.91 0.14 -16.29
N ASN A 72 -6.57 1.13 -15.67
CA ASN A 72 -5.98 2.43 -15.45
C ASN A 72 -4.72 2.34 -14.58
N ALA A 73 -3.55 2.73 -15.14
CA ALA A 73 -2.29 2.79 -14.41
C ALA A 73 -2.25 3.93 -13.38
N THR A 74 -3.04 4.99 -13.58
CA THR A 74 -3.04 6.15 -12.70
C THR A 74 -4.39 6.32 -12.02
N ASN A 75 -4.40 6.25 -10.70
CA ASN A 75 -5.59 6.35 -9.88
C ASN A 75 -5.44 7.37 -8.77
N SER A 76 -6.58 7.90 -8.36
CA SER A 76 -6.69 8.78 -7.21
C SER A 76 -7.19 8.01 -6.02
N VAL A 77 -6.45 8.05 -4.92
CA VAL A 77 -6.68 7.22 -3.75
C VAL A 77 -6.86 8.09 -2.51
N PHE A 78 -7.94 7.84 -1.76
CA PHE A 78 -8.13 8.40 -0.45
C PHE A 78 -7.43 7.54 0.60
N ARG A 79 -6.76 8.19 1.57
CA ARG A 79 -6.00 7.53 2.62
C ARG A 79 -6.28 8.14 3.98
N VAL A 80 -6.38 7.27 4.96
CA VAL A 80 -6.47 7.63 6.38
C VAL A 80 -5.29 7.03 7.12
N ASP A 81 -4.57 7.87 7.85
CA ASP A 81 -3.55 7.42 8.80
C ASP A 81 -3.94 7.92 10.19
N ALA A 82 -3.80 7.08 11.19
CA ALA A 82 -3.96 7.43 12.59
C ALA A 82 -2.75 6.94 13.38
N SER A 83 -2.32 7.73 14.35
CA SER A 83 -1.26 7.30 15.27
C SER A 83 -1.57 7.71 16.70
N TRP A 84 -1.19 6.86 17.64
CA TRP A 84 -1.39 7.06 19.06
C TRP A 84 -0.16 6.69 19.87
N ARG A 85 0.46 7.70 20.50
CA ARG A 85 1.54 7.51 21.48
C ARG A 85 0.91 7.35 22.86
N PHE A 86 0.80 6.12 23.34
CA PHE A 86 -0.01 5.78 24.51
C PHE A 86 0.73 5.88 25.86
N THR A 87 2.06 6.07 25.84
CA THR A 87 2.86 6.25 27.05
C THR A 87 3.15 7.72 27.34
N GLU A 88 3.39 8.07 28.59
CA GLU A 88 3.72 9.45 29.01
C GLU A 88 5.01 9.96 28.36
N ASN A 89 6.02 9.10 28.25
CA ASN A 89 7.30 9.41 27.58
C ASN A 89 7.17 9.43 26.03
N ARG A 90 5.98 9.12 25.49
CA ARG A 90 5.64 9.13 24.04
C ARG A 90 6.51 8.23 23.16
N ARG A 91 7.22 7.27 23.75
CA ARG A 91 8.11 6.37 23.02
C ARG A 91 7.40 5.21 22.37
N HIS A 92 6.24 4.81 22.91
CA HIS A 92 5.43 3.70 22.40
C HIS A 92 4.29 4.25 21.55
N ARG A 93 4.19 3.81 20.30
CA ARG A 93 3.21 4.30 19.34
C ARG A 93 2.52 3.14 18.61
N LEU A 94 1.21 3.27 18.44
CA LEU A 94 0.41 2.47 17.53
C LEU A 94 0.10 3.32 16.31
N ASP A 95 0.23 2.71 15.14
CA ASP A 95 -0.07 3.28 13.84
C ASP A 95 -1.15 2.46 13.17
N PHE A 96 -2.07 3.13 12.53
CA PHE A 96 -3.08 2.54 11.68
C PHE A 96 -3.12 3.29 10.36
N THR A 97 -3.19 2.55 9.24
CA THR A 97 -3.34 3.11 7.90
C THR A 97 -4.41 2.34 7.15
N TRP A 98 -5.26 3.05 6.43
CA TRP A 98 -6.20 2.48 5.49
C TRP A 98 -6.22 3.30 4.21
N PHE A 99 -6.24 2.61 3.07
CA PHE A 99 -6.50 3.16 1.75
C PHE A 99 -7.01 2.06 0.82
N SER A 100 -7.70 2.48 -0.25
CA SER A 100 -8.38 1.57 -1.15
C SER A 100 -8.11 1.95 -2.59
N TYR A 101 -7.78 0.95 -3.41
CA TYR A 101 -7.64 1.07 -4.86
C TYR A 101 -8.86 0.45 -5.52
N HIS A 102 -9.48 1.22 -6.43
CA HIS A 102 -10.52 0.73 -7.33
C HIS A 102 -10.05 1.00 -8.75
N ARG A 103 -9.88 -0.04 -9.53
CA ARG A 103 -9.44 0.05 -10.92
C ARG A 103 -10.38 -0.76 -11.81
N ASP A 104 -10.83 -0.13 -12.84
CA ASP A 104 -11.61 -0.74 -13.91
C ASP A 104 -10.94 -0.50 -15.26
N GLY A 105 -11.19 -1.39 -16.19
CA GLY A 105 -10.66 -1.29 -17.53
C GLY A 105 -11.39 -2.20 -18.50
N SER A 106 -11.17 -1.94 -19.76
CA SER A 106 -11.60 -2.83 -20.82
C SER A 106 -10.62 -2.78 -21.98
N ASN A 107 -10.32 -3.94 -22.54
CA ASN A 107 -9.42 -4.05 -23.69
C ASN A 107 -9.87 -5.17 -24.63
N THR A 108 -9.44 -5.08 -25.89
CA THR A 108 -9.53 -6.19 -26.83
C THR A 108 -8.18 -6.90 -26.84
N ILE A 109 -8.14 -8.15 -26.37
CA ILE A 109 -6.88 -8.89 -26.24
C ILE A 109 -6.30 -9.22 -27.63
N GLY A 110 -4.99 -8.95 -27.74
CA GLY A 110 -4.26 -9.14 -29.02
C GLY A 110 -3.66 -10.54 -29.20
N GLN A 111 -3.70 -11.40 -28.17
CA GLN A 111 -3.15 -12.75 -28.16
C GLN A 111 -4.02 -13.66 -27.31
N ASP A 112 -3.96 -14.96 -27.53
CA ASP A 112 -4.68 -15.93 -26.73
C ASP A 112 -4.17 -15.93 -25.29
N ILE A 113 -5.09 -15.92 -24.31
CA ILE A 113 -4.78 -16.02 -22.89
C ILE A 113 -5.26 -17.38 -22.41
N GLU A 114 -4.35 -18.18 -21.86
CA GLU A 114 -4.68 -19.45 -21.22
C GLU A 114 -4.51 -19.32 -19.70
N TYR A 115 -5.55 -19.71 -18.96
CA TYR A 115 -5.49 -19.79 -17.50
C TYR A 115 -6.18 -21.08 -17.02
N GLU A 116 -5.82 -21.51 -15.83
CA GLU A 116 -6.42 -22.68 -15.19
C GLU A 116 -7.47 -22.20 -14.19
N ASP A 117 -8.72 -22.66 -14.34
CA ASP A 117 -9.81 -22.35 -13.43
C ASP A 117 -9.63 -23.06 -12.07
N ASN A 118 -10.48 -22.74 -11.09
CA ASN A 118 -10.45 -23.34 -9.75
C ASN A 118 -10.71 -24.87 -9.76
N ASN A 119 -11.18 -25.42 -10.86
CA ASN A 119 -11.45 -26.84 -11.04
C ASN A 119 -10.31 -27.59 -11.76
N GLY A 120 -9.24 -26.87 -12.14
CA GLY A 120 -8.11 -27.43 -12.87
C GLY A 120 -8.31 -27.51 -14.39
N ASN A 121 -9.34 -26.86 -14.96
CA ASN A 121 -9.54 -26.82 -16.40
C ASN A 121 -8.75 -25.65 -17.01
N ILE A 122 -8.12 -25.92 -18.16
CA ILE A 122 -7.47 -24.86 -18.95
C ILE A 122 -8.56 -24.17 -19.79
N ILE A 123 -8.76 -22.87 -19.50
CA ILE A 123 -9.64 -22.01 -20.25
C ILE A 123 -8.79 -21.11 -21.15
N THR A 124 -9.16 -21.04 -22.43
CA THR A 124 -8.49 -20.17 -23.39
C THR A 124 -9.44 -19.02 -23.76
N ILE A 125 -9.01 -17.79 -23.56
CA ILE A 125 -9.67 -16.61 -24.08
C ILE A 125 -8.96 -16.23 -25.38
N PRO A 126 -9.60 -16.36 -26.55
CA PRO A 126 -8.92 -16.17 -27.83
C PRO A 126 -8.66 -14.68 -28.12
N ALA A 127 -7.63 -14.40 -28.90
CA ALA A 127 -7.34 -13.08 -29.43
C ALA A 127 -8.57 -12.49 -30.15
N GLY A 128 -8.84 -11.20 -29.93
CA GLY A 128 -10.02 -10.53 -30.46
C GLY A 128 -11.22 -10.52 -29.50
N SER A 129 -11.17 -11.24 -28.38
CA SER A 129 -12.20 -11.13 -27.32
C SER A 129 -12.10 -9.78 -26.62
N GLN A 130 -13.26 -9.20 -26.28
CA GLN A 130 -13.34 -8.06 -25.38
C GLN A 130 -13.30 -8.52 -23.94
N VAL A 131 -12.38 -7.97 -23.13
CA VAL A 131 -12.27 -8.25 -21.71
C VAL A 131 -12.54 -6.97 -20.95
N ALA A 132 -13.54 -7.03 -20.05
CA ALA A 132 -13.76 -6.04 -19.02
C ALA A 132 -13.19 -6.57 -17.71
N SER A 133 -12.46 -5.75 -16.98
CA SER A 133 -11.80 -6.15 -15.74
C SER A 133 -12.00 -5.11 -14.65
N THR A 134 -12.23 -5.60 -13.44
CA THR A 134 -12.28 -4.78 -12.22
C THR A 134 -11.30 -5.36 -11.22
N PHE A 135 -10.54 -4.48 -10.58
CA PHE A 135 -9.58 -4.84 -9.55
C PHE A 135 -9.74 -3.91 -8.35
N ASP A 136 -10.26 -4.45 -7.27
CA ASP A 136 -10.46 -3.78 -6.01
C ASP A 136 -9.45 -4.31 -4.98
N LEU A 137 -8.73 -3.40 -4.32
CA LEU A 137 -7.72 -3.72 -3.32
C LEU A 137 -7.84 -2.77 -2.15
N ASP A 138 -8.28 -3.30 -1.01
CA ASP A 138 -8.22 -2.60 0.27
C ASP A 138 -6.90 -2.91 0.98
N ILE A 139 -6.28 -1.89 1.55
CA ILE A 139 -5.04 -2.05 2.31
C ILE A 139 -5.25 -1.50 3.72
N TYR A 140 -5.22 -2.42 4.68
CA TYR A 140 -5.24 -2.12 6.12
C TYR A 140 -3.86 -2.42 6.69
N LYS A 141 -3.32 -1.48 7.45
CA LYS A 141 -2.08 -1.66 8.18
C LYS A 141 -2.29 -1.31 9.64
N ALA A 142 -1.79 -2.16 10.52
CA ALA A 142 -1.61 -1.86 11.92
C ALA A 142 -0.13 -2.09 12.29
N ALA A 143 0.49 -1.16 13.02
CA ALA A 143 1.88 -1.29 13.43
C ALA A 143 2.08 -0.77 14.86
N TYR A 144 3.01 -1.41 15.56
CA TYR A 144 3.55 -0.92 16.82
C TYR A 144 4.98 -0.45 16.58
N SER A 145 5.33 0.72 17.11
CA SER A 145 6.68 1.26 17.06
C SER A 145 7.19 1.70 18.43
N TYR A 146 8.50 1.49 18.63
CA TYR A 146 9.22 1.94 19.82
C TYR A 146 10.33 2.91 19.43
N SER A 147 10.28 4.12 19.99
CA SER A 147 11.29 5.16 19.80
C SER A 147 12.51 4.86 20.68
N PHE A 148 13.54 4.28 20.07
CA PHE A 148 14.80 3.96 20.77
C PHE A 148 15.67 5.22 20.98
N PHE A 149 15.49 6.24 20.12
CA PHE A 149 16.07 7.57 20.32
C PHE A 149 14.97 8.62 20.12
N GLN A 150 14.83 9.53 21.09
CA GLN A 150 13.84 10.60 21.02
C GLN A 150 14.32 11.80 21.83
N ASP A 151 14.41 12.94 21.16
CA ASP A 151 14.67 14.24 21.76
C ASP A 151 13.70 15.31 21.23
N LYS A 152 14.00 16.61 21.39
CA LYS A 152 13.15 17.72 20.90
C LYS A 152 13.20 17.91 19.38
N ARG A 153 14.07 17.24 18.65
CA ARG A 153 14.26 17.44 17.21
C ARG A 153 14.18 16.16 16.41
N ILE A 154 14.51 15.02 17.00
CA ILE A 154 14.66 13.75 16.31
C ILE A 154 13.92 12.67 17.09
N ASP A 155 13.15 11.84 16.38
CA ASP A 155 12.52 10.64 16.90
C ASP A 155 12.85 9.49 15.96
N LEU A 156 13.69 8.55 16.42
CA LEU A 156 14.04 7.32 15.69
C LEU A 156 13.38 6.14 16.36
N ALA A 157 12.66 5.35 15.57
CA ALA A 157 11.92 4.20 16.06
C ALA A 157 12.09 2.96 15.17
N ALA A 158 12.00 1.81 15.81
CA ALA A 158 11.80 0.54 15.14
C ALA A 158 10.33 0.13 15.26
N SER A 159 9.81 -0.56 14.25
CA SER A 159 8.41 -0.98 14.21
C SER A 159 8.25 -2.42 13.76
N ILE A 160 7.15 -3.02 14.22
CA ILE A 160 6.60 -4.26 13.69
C ILE A 160 5.15 -4.00 13.31
N GLY A 161 4.76 -4.44 12.13
CA GLY A 161 3.44 -4.21 11.57
C GLY A 161 2.84 -5.43 10.91
N LEU A 162 1.57 -5.31 10.60
CA LEU A 162 0.81 -6.28 9.83
C LEU A 162 0.01 -5.53 8.77
N TYR A 163 0.18 -5.92 7.52
CA TYR A 163 -0.72 -5.57 6.43
C TYR A 163 -1.78 -6.65 6.26
N VAL A 164 -3.01 -6.24 6.03
CA VAL A 164 -4.11 -7.12 5.61
C VAL A 164 -4.66 -6.51 4.33
N MET A 165 -4.60 -7.28 3.25
CA MET A 165 -4.90 -6.81 1.89
C MET A 165 -5.98 -7.71 1.27
N PRO A 166 -7.28 -7.51 1.59
CA PRO A 166 -8.34 -8.11 0.82
C PRO A 166 -8.35 -7.53 -0.60
N SER A 167 -8.45 -8.41 -1.59
CA SER A 167 -8.52 -8.04 -3.00
C SER A 167 -9.60 -8.84 -3.70
N ASP A 168 -10.36 -8.16 -4.54
CA ASP A 168 -11.38 -8.73 -5.40
C ASP A 168 -11.01 -8.45 -6.86
N ILE A 169 -11.04 -9.50 -7.67
CA ILE A 169 -10.72 -9.43 -9.09
C ILE A 169 -11.90 -10.02 -9.87
N ASP A 170 -12.51 -9.21 -10.72
CA ASP A 170 -13.56 -9.63 -11.64
C ASP A 170 -13.06 -9.54 -13.07
N LEU A 171 -13.23 -10.59 -13.86
CA LEU A 171 -12.89 -10.67 -15.28
C LEU A 171 -14.11 -11.16 -16.06
N ASP A 172 -14.61 -10.30 -16.95
CA ASP A 172 -15.67 -10.62 -17.88
C ASP A 172 -15.12 -10.60 -19.32
N ALA A 173 -15.03 -11.75 -19.94
CA ALA A 173 -14.67 -11.87 -21.34
C ALA A 173 -15.92 -12.14 -22.18
N SER A 174 -16.13 -11.38 -23.27
CA SER A 174 -17.28 -11.48 -24.14
C SER A 174 -16.89 -11.47 -25.62
N GLY A 175 -17.74 -12.00 -26.47
CA GLY A 175 -17.63 -11.99 -27.91
C GLY A 175 -17.36 -13.35 -28.52
N LEU A 176 -16.13 -13.89 -28.46
CA LEU A 176 -15.81 -15.22 -29.00
C LEU A 176 -16.02 -16.32 -27.97
N VAL A 177 -15.85 -15.99 -26.70
CA VAL A 177 -16.11 -16.88 -25.54
C VAL A 177 -16.71 -16.00 -24.43
N ASP A 178 -17.72 -16.50 -23.75
CA ASP A 178 -18.29 -15.85 -22.57
C ASP A 178 -17.68 -16.48 -21.31
N VAL A 179 -16.83 -15.74 -20.62
CA VAL A 179 -16.18 -16.14 -19.36
C VAL A 179 -16.43 -15.07 -18.31
N ASN A 180 -16.87 -15.49 -17.14
CA ASN A 180 -17.02 -14.63 -15.98
C ASN A 180 -16.33 -15.29 -14.78
N GLU A 181 -15.20 -14.73 -14.36
CA GLU A 181 -14.40 -15.23 -13.25
C GLU A 181 -14.29 -14.20 -12.15
N LYS A 182 -14.49 -14.65 -10.91
CA LYS A 182 -14.40 -13.84 -9.70
C LYS A 182 -13.46 -14.50 -8.70
N GLU A 183 -12.41 -13.79 -8.35
CA GLU A 183 -11.44 -14.24 -7.36
C GLU A 183 -11.35 -13.25 -6.21
N ASN A 184 -11.35 -13.78 -5.00
CA ASN A 184 -11.07 -13.00 -3.80
C ASN A 184 -9.89 -13.61 -3.03
N PHE A 185 -9.04 -12.74 -2.55
CA PHE A 185 -7.83 -13.14 -1.85
C PHE A 185 -7.53 -12.19 -0.70
N THR A 186 -7.12 -12.74 0.45
CA THR A 186 -6.68 -11.94 1.59
C THR A 186 -5.33 -12.41 2.08
N ALA A 187 -4.34 -11.53 2.08
CA ALA A 187 -2.99 -11.83 2.55
C ALA A 187 -2.65 -11.03 3.82
N PRO A 188 -2.44 -11.68 4.97
CA PRO A 188 -1.80 -11.06 6.11
C PRO A 188 -0.27 -11.10 5.94
N LEU A 189 0.38 -9.93 5.90
CA LEU A 189 1.81 -9.80 5.64
C LEU A 189 2.49 -9.04 6.79
N PRO A 190 3.26 -9.71 7.67
CA PRO A 190 4.00 -9.04 8.74
C PRO A 190 5.15 -8.21 8.16
N THR A 191 5.45 -7.07 8.77
CA THR A 191 6.54 -6.18 8.34
C THR A 191 7.38 -5.72 9.50
N PHE A 192 8.65 -5.45 9.22
CA PHE A 192 9.57 -4.77 10.11
C PHE A 192 9.92 -3.41 9.52
N GLY A 193 10.01 -2.38 10.36
CA GLY A 193 10.25 -1.04 9.86
C GLY A 193 11.16 -0.22 10.74
N LEU A 194 11.65 0.85 10.13
CA LEU A 194 12.37 1.95 10.78
C LEU A 194 11.64 3.25 10.45
N ARG A 195 11.56 4.14 11.43
CA ARG A 195 10.96 5.45 11.29
C ARG A 195 11.94 6.51 11.79
N ALA A 196 12.01 7.60 11.07
CA ALA A 196 12.78 8.79 11.45
C ALA A 196 11.94 10.04 11.24
N ASP A 197 11.58 10.71 12.33
CA ASP A 197 10.83 11.95 12.34
C ASP A 197 11.75 13.08 12.80
N PHE A 198 11.69 14.22 12.11
CA PHE A 198 12.51 15.40 12.39
C PHE A 198 11.63 16.61 12.59
N ALA A 199 11.75 17.27 13.73
CA ALA A 199 11.18 18.60 13.99
C ALA A 199 12.19 19.68 13.57
N ILE A 200 12.04 20.22 12.35
CA ILE A 200 12.92 21.29 11.82
C ILE A 200 12.70 22.57 12.61
N THR A 201 11.42 22.89 12.84
CA THR A 201 10.95 23.99 13.69
C THR A 201 9.73 23.50 14.48
N PRO A 202 9.18 24.29 15.42
CA PRO A 202 7.92 23.92 16.09
C PRO A 202 6.72 23.76 15.17
N LYS A 203 6.82 24.15 13.90
CA LYS A 203 5.75 24.09 12.89
C LYS A 203 6.07 23.22 11.67
N TRP A 204 7.34 22.88 11.46
CA TRP A 204 7.77 22.11 10.30
C TRP A 204 8.37 20.78 10.70
N PHE A 205 7.85 19.72 10.12
CA PHE A 205 8.30 18.35 10.39
C PHE A 205 8.62 17.62 9.08
N ILE A 206 9.65 16.78 9.13
CA ILE A 206 9.87 15.75 8.13
C ILE A 206 9.58 14.42 8.81
N ARG A 207 8.74 13.62 8.21
CA ARG A 207 8.44 12.25 8.66
C ARG A 207 8.84 11.26 7.60
N SER A 208 9.58 10.25 7.99
CA SER A 208 10.02 9.21 7.06
C SER A 208 9.91 7.83 7.68
N GLY A 209 9.64 6.85 6.83
CA GLY A 209 9.54 5.45 7.21
C GLY A 209 10.07 4.55 6.12
N PHE A 210 10.61 3.44 6.54
CA PHE A 210 11.04 2.33 5.70
C PHE A 210 10.53 1.04 6.30
N GLU A 211 10.00 0.16 5.46
CA GLU A 211 9.44 -1.12 5.88
C GLU A 211 9.87 -2.22 4.93
N ILE A 212 10.12 -3.38 5.50
CA ILE A 212 10.47 -4.57 4.75
C ILE A 212 9.74 -5.79 5.32
N PHE A 213 9.30 -6.65 4.42
CA PHE A 213 8.90 -8.02 4.70
C PHE A 213 9.60 -8.93 3.72
N TYR A 214 10.07 -10.06 4.20
CA TYR A 214 10.58 -11.13 3.38
C TYR A 214 10.19 -12.46 4.02
N LEU A 215 9.54 -13.29 3.25
CA LEU A 215 9.19 -14.65 3.63
C LEU A 215 9.47 -15.59 2.47
N GLU A 216 10.19 -16.65 2.74
CA GLU A 216 10.42 -17.75 1.79
C GLU A 216 10.13 -19.07 2.50
N ILE A 217 9.06 -19.76 2.10
CA ILE A 217 8.65 -21.05 2.64
C ILE A 217 8.37 -21.98 1.48
N LYS A 218 9.22 -22.99 1.31
CA LYS A 218 9.12 -23.97 0.22
C LYS A 218 9.02 -23.30 -1.15
N GLU A 219 7.83 -23.31 -1.72
CA GLU A 219 7.52 -22.81 -3.06
C GLU A 219 6.93 -21.39 -3.07
N PHE A 220 6.71 -20.80 -1.89
CA PHE A 220 6.19 -19.46 -1.74
C PHE A 220 7.30 -18.49 -1.31
N ARG A 221 7.44 -17.39 -2.05
CA ARG A 221 8.28 -16.24 -1.69
C ARG A 221 7.46 -14.96 -1.75
N GLY A 222 7.46 -14.20 -0.67
CA GLY A 222 6.83 -12.87 -0.61
C GLY A 222 7.82 -11.82 -0.13
N THR A 223 7.88 -10.69 -0.80
CA THR A 223 8.70 -9.55 -0.43
C THR A 223 7.86 -8.27 -0.47
N ILE A 224 7.91 -7.47 0.59
CA ILE A 224 7.40 -6.10 0.61
C ILE A 224 8.57 -5.17 0.89
N VAL A 225 8.67 -4.10 0.14
CA VAL A 225 9.54 -2.97 0.44
C VAL A 225 8.72 -1.70 0.33
N GLY A 226 8.54 -1.03 1.46
CA GLY A 226 7.83 0.24 1.57
C GLY A 226 8.74 1.36 2.03
N SER A 227 8.59 2.53 1.45
CA SER A 227 9.24 3.74 1.94
C SER A 227 8.33 4.94 1.78
N ASN A 228 8.40 5.85 2.74
CA ASN A 228 7.65 7.10 2.68
C ASN A 228 8.48 8.25 3.22
N VAL A 229 8.24 9.43 2.70
CA VAL A 229 8.73 10.69 3.24
C VAL A 229 7.63 11.74 3.09
N ALA A 230 7.42 12.54 4.12
CA ALA A 230 6.45 13.63 4.12
C ALA A 230 7.06 14.87 4.78
N LEU A 231 6.76 16.03 4.21
CA LEU A 231 6.98 17.35 4.80
C LEU A 231 5.65 17.87 5.30
N GLU A 232 5.58 18.17 6.60
CA GLU A 232 4.36 18.63 7.28
C GLU A 232 4.55 20.04 7.82
N TYR A 233 3.53 20.86 7.66
CA TYR A 233 3.45 22.21 8.21
C TYR A 233 2.23 22.36 9.10
N LEU A 234 2.44 22.69 10.37
CA LEU A 234 1.42 22.90 11.38
C LEU A 234 1.30 24.42 11.69
N PRO A 235 0.55 25.19 10.90
CA PRO A 235 0.33 26.62 11.19
C PRO A 235 -0.40 26.84 12.51
N TRP A 236 -1.31 25.91 12.86
CA TRP A 236 -2.10 25.93 14.09
C TRP A 236 -1.77 24.74 14.99
N LYS A 237 -2.15 24.83 16.25
CA LYS A 237 -1.86 23.79 17.26
C LYS A 237 -2.42 22.40 16.89
N HIS A 238 -3.54 22.34 16.17
CA HIS A 238 -4.28 21.11 15.92
C HIS A 238 -4.55 20.80 14.45
N VAL A 239 -4.11 21.66 13.54
CA VAL A 239 -4.36 21.51 12.11
C VAL A 239 -3.09 21.84 11.32
N GLY A 240 -2.75 20.97 10.40
CA GLY A 240 -1.60 21.13 9.52
C GLY A 240 -1.86 20.62 8.11
N PHE A 241 -0.89 20.83 7.26
CA PHE A 241 -0.87 20.39 5.87
C PHE A 241 0.44 19.68 5.59
N GLY A 242 0.44 18.73 4.69
CA GLY A 242 1.65 18.01 4.32
C GLY A 242 1.67 17.61 2.85
N LEU A 243 2.88 17.44 2.35
CA LEU A 243 3.17 16.85 1.06
C LEU A 243 4.08 15.66 1.29
N GLY A 244 3.81 14.55 0.64
CA GLY A 244 4.60 13.35 0.83
C GLY A 244 4.77 12.53 -0.44
N PHE A 245 5.74 11.65 -0.38
CA PHE A 245 6.02 10.64 -1.39
C PHE A 245 6.00 9.26 -0.72
N ASN A 246 5.36 8.29 -1.36
CA ASN A 246 5.37 6.89 -0.95
C ASN A 246 5.83 6.02 -2.11
N SER A 247 6.60 4.99 -1.80
CA SER A 247 6.93 3.90 -2.69
C SER A 247 6.56 2.60 -2.01
N PHE A 248 5.87 1.73 -2.72
CA PHE A 248 5.46 0.42 -2.22
C PHE A 248 5.70 -0.62 -3.31
N ASN A 249 6.54 -1.59 -3.03
CA ASN A 249 6.83 -2.71 -3.92
C ASN A 249 6.37 -4.00 -3.26
N LEU A 250 5.59 -4.77 -3.98
CA LEU A 250 5.12 -6.09 -3.59
C LEU A 250 5.57 -7.10 -4.64
N ASP A 251 6.36 -8.10 -4.25
CA ASP A 251 6.75 -9.24 -5.08
C ASP A 251 6.23 -10.52 -4.42
N ILE A 252 5.40 -11.26 -5.11
CA ILE A 252 4.89 -12.56 -4.66
C ILE A 252 5.22 -13.59 -5.73
N GLN A 253 5.92 -14.65 -5.34
CA GLN A 253 6.25 -15.78 -6.19
C GLN A 253 5.70 -17.05 -5.56
N ALA A 254 4.87 -17.76 -6.29
CA ALA A 254 4.44 -19.10 -5.92
C ALA A 254 4.98 -20.09 -6.96
N ASN A 255 5.80 -21.03 -6.51
CA ASN A 255 6.33 -22.11 -7.33
C ASN A 255 5.48 -23.35 -7.02
N GLY A 256 4.56 -23.74 -7.88
CA GLY A 256 3.79 -24.98 -7.78
C GLY A 256 4.44 -26.11 -8.60
#